data_54ab0a1798e9f39fc3f1120d3c59b112
#
_entry.id   54ab0a1798e9f39fc3f1120d3c59b112
#
_cell.length_a   1.000
_cell.length_b   1.000
_cell.length_c   1.000
_cell.angle_alpha   90.00
_cell.angle_beta   90.00
_cell.angle_gamma   90.00
#
_symmetry.space_group_name_H-M   'P 1'
#
loop_
_entity.id
_entity.type
_entity.pdbx_description
1 polymer ?
#
loop_
_entity_poly.entity_id
_entity_poly.type
_entity_poly.pdbx_seq_one_letter_code
_entity_poly.pdbx_strand_id
1 'polypeptide(L)'
;MSAQADYDAIILGAGGAGLMCAAVAGQNGRRVLLIDHADQPGKKILISGGGRCNFTNLGVAPDRYLSANPHFAKSALRRYTAQDFIALVDRHRIAWHEKTLGQLFCDGSARQIVAMLMEECAKGAVRIALGQPVRDVAHADGRFRVTHGDRTASAPSLVIATGGPSIPKMGATGFAYELARRFGLKVVEPRPALVPLTLGGEETLFRELSGVAAEVIARTGKASFREAALFTHKGLSGPAILQVSSYWRPGQPVTIDFLPSRDSGWAVAAKRERPRTHFHTLIGEAVPGRLAEVLAKRIGLWGELANLPDRKLEEAERRLSAWAFNPSGTEGFAKAEVTAGGIAAAELSSQTMEARKEPGLYAIGEGVDVTGWLGGYNFQWAWAAGWAAGQAIGGAA
;
A
#
# COMPACT_ATOMS: atom_id res chain seq x y z
N MET A 1 20.11 15.23 -36.49
CA MET A 1 19.43 15.95 -35.40
C MET A 1 18.05 15.36 -35.26
N SER A 2 17.74 14.63 -34.16
CA SER A 2 16.39 14.11 -33.95
C SER A 2 15.46 15.30 -33.69
N ALA A 3 14.31 15.34 -34.38
CA ALA A 3 13.31 16.39 -34.18
C ALA A 3 12.86 16.39 -32.73
N GLN A 4 13.08 17.50 -32.02
CA GLN A 4 12.60 17.73 -30.68
C GLN A 4 11.07 17.86 -30.77
N ALA A 5 10.34 16.97 -30.06
CA ALA A 5 8.89 17.03 -30.00
C ALA A 5 8.45 17.85 -28.77
N ASP A 6 7.60 18.84 -28.98
CA ASP A 6 7.09 19.72 -27.94
C ASP A 6 5.73 19.27 -27.43
N TYR A 7 5.61 19.17 -26.10
CA TYR A 7 4.41 18.85 -25.37
C TYR A 7 4.08 19.93 -24.34
N ASP A 8 2.91 19.86 -23.75
CA ASP A 8 2.52 20.72 -22.63
C ASP A 8 2.86 20.03 -21.29
N ALA A 9 2.87 18.69 -21.30
CA ALA A 9 3.33 17.88 -20.16
C ALA A 9 4.03 16.60 -20.61
N ILE A 10 5.06 16.20 -19.86
CA ILE A 10 5.69 14.88 -19.93
C ILE A 10 5.44 14.17 -18.60
N ILE A 11 4.91 12.95 -18.65
CA ILE A 11 4.60 12.12 -17.47
C ILE A 11 5.51 10.90 -17.50
N LEU A 12 6.25 10.66 -16.44
CA LEU A 12 7.15 9.52 -16.28
C LEU A 12 6.48 8.45 -15.44
N GLY A 13 6.15 7.31 -16.05
CA GLY A 13 5.51 6.16 -15.44
C GLY A 13 4.06 5.95 -15.86
N ALA A 14 3.78 4.85 -16.54
CA ALA A 14 2.44 4.40 -16.96
C ALA A 14 1.77 3.49 -15.91
N GLY A 15 1.99 3.76 -14.62
CA GLY A 15 1.24 3.19 -13.52
C GLY A 15 -0.12 3.87 -13.32
N GLY A 16 -0.85 3.50 -12.27
CA GLY A 16 -2.18 4.04 -12.00
C GLY A 16 -2.22 5.57 -11.93
N ALA A 17 -1.32 6.17 -11.16
CA ALA A 17 -1.26 7.64 -11.01
C ALA A 17 -0.91 8.35 -12.33
N GLY A 18 0.08 7.83 -13.06
CA GLY A 18 0.49 8.43 -14.33
C GLY A 18 -0.57 8.34 -15.42
N LEU A 19 -1.23 7.19 -15.55
CA LEU A 19 -2.34 7.02 -16.50
C LEU A 19 -3.51 7.96 -16.17
N MET A 20 -3.90 8.07 -14.91
CA MET A 20 -4.95 8.99 -14.47
C MET A 20 -4.57 10.45 -14.77
N CYS A 21 -3.34 10.86 -14.43
CA CYS A 21 -2.85 12.21 -14.69
C CYS A 21 -2.84 12.52 -16.20
N ALA A 22 -2.35 11.58 -17.00
CA ALA A 22 -2.28 11.74 -18.46
C ALA A 22 -3.67 11.88 -19.09
N ALA A 23 -4.62 11.02 -18.68
CA ALA A 23 -5.99 11.05 -19.15
C ALA A 23 -6.65 12.41 -18.83
N VAL A 24 -6.53 12.85 -17.58
CA VAL A 24 -7.14 14.12 -17.14
C VAL A 24 -6.52 15.33 -17.84
N ALA A 25 -5.19 15.42 -17.91
CA ALA A 25 -4.52 16.52 -18.59
C ALA A 25 -4.86 16.53 -20.09
N GLY A 26 -4.84 15.38 -20.76
CA GLY A 26 -5.19 15.26 -22.17
C GLY A 26 -6.63 15.68 -22.46
N GLN A 27 -7.59 15.23 -21.66
CA GLN A 27 -9.00 15.62 -21.80
C GLN A 27 -9.24 17.11 -21.50
N ASN A 28 -8.35 17.74 -20.73
CA ASN A 28 -8.32 19.20 -20.56
C ASN A 28 -7.59 19.94 -21.71
N GLY A 29 -7.36 19.27 -22.85
CA GLY A 29 -6.80 19.85 -24.07
C GLY A 29 -5.28 20.01 -24.06
N ARG A 30 -4.54 19.36 -23.14
CA ARG A 30 -3.08 19.42 -23.10
C ARG A 30 -2.45 18.36 -24.00
N ARG A 31 -1.38 18.70 -24.70
CA ARG A 31 -0.57 17.73 -25.46
C ARG A 31 0.33 16.97 -24.46
N VAL A 32 -0.01 15.74 -24.19
CA VAL A 32 0.64 14.92 -23.17
C VAL A 32 1.47 13.81 -23.80
N LEU A 33 2.70 13.63 -23.32
CA LEU A 33 3.54 12.46 -23.55
C LEU A 33 3.67 11.67 -22.25
N LEU A 34 3.21 10.42 -22.25
CA LEU A 34 3.40 9.46 -21.15
C LEU A 34 4.49 8.47 -21.53
N ILE A 35 5.53 8.37 -20.72
CA ILE A 35 6.71 7.51 -20.97
C ILE A 35 6.80 6.45 -19.88
N ASP A 36 7.06 5.19 -20.26
CA ASP A 36 7.42 4.13 -19.34
C ASP A 36 8.52 3.24 -19.91
N HIS A 37 9.44 2.79 -19.05
CA HIS A 37 10.46 1.82 -19.43
C HIS A 37 9.88 0.41 -19.62
N ALA A 38 8.73 0.13 -19.01
CA ALA A 38 8.00 -1.12 -19.15
C ALA A 38 7.30 -1.22 -20.50
N ASP A 39 7.17 -2.42 -21.01
CA ASP A 39 6.47 -2.77 -22.25
C ASP A 39 4.93 -2.79 -22.11
N GLN A 40 4.44 -2.82 -20.86
CA GLN A 40 3.02 -2.86 -20.53
C GLN A 40 2.66 -1.79 -19.49
N PRO A 41 1.54 -1.07 -19.66
CA PRO A 41 1.04 -0.13 -18.68
C PRO A 41 0.42 -0.85 -17.49
N GLY A 42 0.39 -0.20 -16.33
CA GLY A 42 -0.39 -0.66 -15.19
C GLY A 42 0.09 -1.95 -14.53
N LYS A 43 1.37 -2.33 -14.62
CA LYS A 43 1.89 -3.62 -14.11
C LYS A 43 1.44 -3.93 -12.68
N LYS A 44 1.50 -2.97 -11.73
CA LYS A 44 1.01 -3.18 -10.36
C LYS A 44 -0.51 -3.37 -10.30
N ILE A 45 -1.28 -2.72 -11.17
CA ILE A 45 -2.74 -2.92 -11.28
C ILE A 45 -3.01 -4.38 -11.64
N LEU A 46 -2.31 -4.90 -12.65
CA LEU A 46 -2.55 -6.24 -13.21
C LEU A 46 -2.36 -7.38 -12.20
N ILE A 47 -1.45 -7.23 -11.24
CA ILE A 47 -1.18 -8.25 -10.22
C ILE A 47 -1.97 -8.05 -8.92
N SER A 48 -2.53 -6.86 -8.72
CA SER A 48 -3.22 -6.52 -7.48
C SER A 48 -4.50 -7.32 -7.29
N GLY A 49 -4.85 -7.57 -6.03
CA GLY A 49 -6.07 -8.27 -5.68
C GLY A 49 -6.19 -9.66 -6.30
N GLY A 50 -5.05 -10.37 -6.53
CA GLY A 50 -5.04 -11.66 -7.20
C GLY A 50 -5.44 -11.59 -8.68
N GLY A 51 -5.14 -10.48 -9.36
CA GLY A 51 -5.49 -10.24 -10.77
C GLY A 51 -6.88 -9.65 -11.00
N ARG A 52 -7.59 -9.28 -9.93
CA ARG A 52 -8.93 -8.65 -9.98
C ARG A 52 -8.93 -7.17 -9.66
N CYS A 53 -7.80 -6.59 -9.34
CA CYS A 53 -7.60 -5.22 -8.90
C CYS A 53 -8.52 -4.81 -7.73
N ASN A 54 -7.96 -4.64 -6.56
CA ASN A 54 -8.62 -3.93 -5.46
C ASN A 54 -8.53 -2.43 -5.74
N PHE A 55 -9.43 -1.90 -6.57
CA PHE A 55 -9.25 -0.61 -7.21
C PHE A 55 -9.54 0.60 -6.30
N THR A 56 -10.35 0.44 -5.24
CA THR A 56 -10.59 1.46 -4.21
C THR A 56 -11.19 0.86 -2.94
N ASN A 57 -11.51 1.71 -1.98
CA ASN A 57 -12.15 1.32 -0.71
C ASN A 57 -13.23 2.33 -0.31
N LEU A 58 -14.39 1.85 0.14
CA LEU A 58 -15.50 2.71 0.61
C LEU A 58 -15.13 3.46 1.89
N GLY A 59 -14.20 2.93 2.66
CA GLY A 59 -13.73 3.53 3.91
C GLY A 59 -12.56 4.51 3.72
N VAL A 60 -12.32 5.06 2.54
CA VAL A 60 -11.25 6.04 2.33
C VAL A 60 -11.47 7.27 3.21
N ALA A 61 -10.48 7.53 4.08
CA ALA A 61 -10.45 8.68 4.97
C ALA A 61 -8.99 9.11 5.20
N PRO A 62 -8.71 10.40 5.43
CA PRO A 62 -7.35 10.92 5.53
C PRO A 62 -6.49 10.31 6.64
N ASP A 63 -7.11 9.87 7.75
CA ASP A 63 -6.46 9.21 8.89
C ASP A 63 -5.98 7.77 8.57
N ARG A 64 -6.38 7.24 7.43
CA ARG A 64 -5.97 5.92 6.93
C ARG A 64 -4.75 5.98 6.00
N TYR A 65 -4.05 7.12 6.02
CA TYR A 65 -2.82 7.34 5.26
C TYR A 65 -1.70 7.80 6.17
N LEU A 66 -0.54 7.15 6.06
CA LEU A 66 0.69 7.55 6.73
C LEU A 66 1.43 8.56 5.85
N SER A 67 1.89 9.63 6.47
CA SER A 67 2.77 10.64 5.87
C SER A 67 3.42 11.42 7.01
N ALA A 68 4.58 12.01 6.75
CA ALA A 68 5.17 13.00 7.66
C ALA A 68 4.26 14.24 7.83
N ASN A 69 3.41 14.54 6.83
CA ASN A 69 2.33 15.51 6.92
C ASN A 69 0.97 14.79 6.83
N PRO A 70 0.30 14.48 7.97
CA PRO A 70 -0.95 13.71 7.98
C PRO A 70 -2.15 14.44 7.31
N HIS A 71 -1.96 15.72 6.96
CA HIS A 71 -3.00 16.51 6.31
C HIS A 71 -2.83 16.62 4.80
N PHE A 72 -1.69 16.18 4.26
CA PHE A 72 -1.35 16.39 2.85
C PHE A 72 -2.35 15.76 1.90
N ALA A 73 -2.74 14.51 2.14
CA ALA A 73 -3.64 13.77 1.26
C ALA A 73 -5.10 14.30 1.25
N LYS A 74 -5.51 15.07 2.26
CA LYS A 74 -6.90 15.53 2.44
C LYS A 74 -7.48 16.23 1.21
N SER A 75 -6.71 17.14 0.61
CA SER A 75 -7.18 17.94 -0.51
C SER A 75 -7.45 17.08 -1.74
N ALA A 76 -6.51 16.23 -2.14
CA ALA A 76 -6.67 15.38 -3.32
C ALA A 76 -7.80 14.36 -3.11
N LEU A 77 -7.83 13.65 -1.97
CA LEU A 77 -8.85 12.65 -1.65
C LEU A 77 -10.26 13.23 -1.56
N ARG A 78 -10.41 14.51 -1.18
CA ARG A 78 -11.72 15.18 -1.14
C ARG A 78 -12.20 15.59 -2.53
N ARG A 79 -11.28 15.93 -3.44
CA ARG A 79 -11.62 16.41 -4.80
C ARG A 79 -11.79 15.28 -5.81
N TYR A 80 -11.18 14.12 -5.54
CA TYR A 80 -11.39 12.91 -6.32
C TYR A 80 -11.56 11.74 -5.35
N THR A 81 -12.81 11.42 -5.08
CA THR A 81 -13.24 10.47 -4.07
C THR A 81 -13.26 9.03 -4.60
N ALA A 82 -13.47 8.05 -3.71
CA ALA A 82 -13.73 6.68 -4.10
C ALA A 82 -14.97 6.57 -5.01
N GLN A 83 -16.01 7.38 -4.76
CA GLN A 83 -17.23 7.40 -5.57
C GLN A 83 -16.98 7.92 -6.99
N ASP A 84 -16.08 8.90 -7.15
CA ASP A 84 -15.71 9.39 -8.49
C ASP A 84 -15.03 8.30 -9.32
N PHE A 85 -14.15 7.49 -8.68
CA PHE A 85 -13.53 6.37 -9.38
C PHE A 85 -14.52 5.23 -9.65
N ILE A 86 -15.43 4.93 -8.72
CA ILE A 86 -16.52 3.96 -8.94
C ILE A 86 -17.38 4.41 -10.13
N ALA A 87 -17.76 5.68 -10.18
CA ALA A 87 -18.52 6.23 -11.29
C ALA A 87 -17.78 6.13 -12.64
N LEU A 88 -16.44 6.21 -12.64
CA LEU A 88 -15.62 5.96 -13.82
C LEU A 88 -15.69 4.48 -14.24
N VAL A 89 -15.54 3.56 -13.29
CA VAL A 89 -15.64 2.11 -13.50
C VAL A 89 -17.00 1.74 -14.06
N ASP A 90 -18.09 2.31 -13.51
CA ASP A 90 -19.47 2.08 -13.95
C ASP A 90 -19.73 2.61 -15.37
N ARG A 91 -19.19 3.80 -15.72
CA ARG A 91 -19.27 4.35 -17.09
C ARG A 91 -18.67 3.42 -18.14
N HIS A 92 -17.61 2.69 -17.75
CA HIS A 92 -16.98 1.68 -18.59
C HIS A 92 -17.64 0.29 -18.47
N ARG A 93 -18.75 0.17 -17.73
CA ARG A 93 -19.53 -1.08 -17.57
C ARG A 93 -18.68 -2.24 -17.03
N ILE A 94 -17.72 -1.94 -16.15
CA ILE A 94 -16.89 -2.94 -15.49
C ILE A 94 -17.65 -3.40 -14.24
N ALA A 95 -18.04 -4.68 -14.23
CA ALA A 95 -18.70 -5.28 -13.07
C ALA A 95 -17.71 -5.43 -11.89
N TRP A 96 -18.20 -5.14 -10.68
CA TRP A 96 -17.41 -5.17 -9.46
C TRP A 96 -18.25 -5.58 -8.24
N HIS A 97 -17.59 -6.00 -7.18
CA HIS A 97 -18.22 -6.32 -5.90
C HIS A 97 -17.42 -5.76 -4.72
N GLU A 98 -18.09 -5.55 -3.60
CA GLU A 98 -17.48 -5.36 -2.29
C GLU A 98 -17.16 -6.74 -1.69
N LYS A 99 -15.91 -6.94 -1.27
CA LYS A 99 -15.50 -8.20 -0.64
C LYS A 99 -15.63 -8.13 0.88
N THR A 100 -14.83 -7.32 1.53
CA THR A 100 -14.80 -7.15 2.99
C THR A 100 -14.16 -5.80 3.33
N LEU A 101 -14.53 -5.21 4.44
CA LEU A 101 -13.97 -3.96 4.95
C LEU A 101 -13.97 -2.82 3.91
N GLY A 102 -14.98 -2.76 3.06
CA GLY A 102 -15.11 -1.73 2.03
C GLY A 102 -14.22 -1.90 0.81
N GLN A 103 -13.53 -3.02 0.66
CA GLN A 103 -12.62 -3.29 -0.46
C GLN A 103 -13.39 -3.62 -1.74
N LEU A 104 -13.15 -2.90 -2.83
CA LEU A 104 -13.83 -3.10 -4.10
C LEU A 104 -12.94 -3.78 -5.13
N PHE A 105 -13.44 -4.85 -5.74
CA PHE A 105 -12.74 -5.67 -6.72
C PHE A 105 -13.51 -5.77 -8.03
N CYS A 106 -12.81 -5.81 -9.17
CA CYS A 106 -13.43 -6.21 -10.41
C CYS A 106 -13.88 -7.67 -10.36
N ASP A 107 -15.05 -7.98 -10.91
CA ASP A 107 -15.54 -9.37 -11.02
C ASP A 107 -14.70 -10.17 -12.02
N GLY A 108 -14.32 -9.55 -13.10
CA GLY A 108 -13.55 -10.15 -14.18
C GLY A 108 -12.04 -10.10 -13.93
N SER A 109 -11.38 -9.08 -14.44
CA SER A 109 -9.92 -8.97 -14.44
C SER A 109 -9.43 -7.54 -14.24
N ALA A 110 -8.30 -7.39 -13.57
CA ALA A 110 -7.54 -6.14 -13.45
C ALA A 110 -7.21 -5.50 -14.82
N ARG A 111 -7.19 -6.29 -15.89
CA ARG A 111 -6.99 -5.79 -17.27
C ARG A 111 -8.09 -4.81 -17.69
N GLN A 112 -9.30 -4.95 -17.15
CA GLN A 112 -10.41 -4.04 -17.44
C GLN A 112 -10.11 -2.62 -16.93
N ILE A 113 -9.53 -2.47 -15.73
CA ILE A 113 -9.11 -1.17 -15.19
C ILE A 113 -7.99 -0.57 -16.04
N VAL A 114 -7.02 -1.37 -16.48
CA VAL A 114 -5.94 -0.87 -17.35
C VAL A 114 -6.51 -0.43 -18.70
N ALA A 115 -7.38 -1.23 -19.32
CA ALA A 115 -8.03 -0.89 -20.58
C ALA A 115 -8.87 0.39 -20.48
N MET A 116 -9.63 0.55 -19.39
CA MET A 116 -10.39 1.77 -19.08
C MET A 116 -9.47 3.00 -19.03
N LEU A 117 -8.38 2.95 -18.29
CA LEU A 117 -7.44 4.08 -18.18
C LEU A 117 -6.77 4.39 -19.53
N MET A 118 -6.44 3.38 -20.31
CA MET A 118 -5.90 3.55 -21.68
C MET A 118 -6.91 4.21 -22.61
N GLU A 119 -8.20 3.83 -22.52
CA GLU A 119 -9.27 4.47 -23.27
C GLU A 119 -9.45 5.94 -22.85
N GLU A 120 -9.42 6.23 -21.56
CA GLU A 120 -9.46 7.62 -21.07
C GLU A 120 -8.25 8.45 -21.57
N CYS A 121 -7.05 7.86 -21.64
CA CYS A 121 -5.90 8.49 -22.27
C CYS A 121 -6.12 8.73 -23.77
N ALA A 122 -6.74 7.77 -24.49
CA ALA A 122 -7.03 7.91 -25.93
C ALA A 122 -8.04 9.04 -26.19
N LYS A 123 -9.08 9.20 -25.35
CA LYS A 123 -10.03 10.33 -25.40
C LYS A 123 -9.32 11.68 -25.29
N GLY A 124 -8.24 11.74 -24.47
CA GLY A 124 -7.38 12.93 -24.31
C GLY A 124 -6.27 13.05 -25.37
N ALA A 125 -6.26 12.23 -26.42
CA ALA A 125 -5.20 12.19 -27.43
C ALA A 125 -3.77 12.08 -26.87
N VAL A 126 -3.62 11.39 -25.72
CA VAL A 126 -2.34 11.19 -25.05
C VAL A 126 -1.41 10.34 -25.88
N ARG A 127 -0.17 10.81 -26.12
CA ARG A 127 0.86 9.98 -26.72
C ARG A 127 1.52 9.11 -25.65
N ILE A 128 1.48 7.80 -25.83
CA ILE A 128 2.06 6.83 -24.90
C ILE A 128 3.29 6.18 -25.55
N ALA A 129 4.42 6.19 -24.83
CA ALA A 129 5.70 5.62 -25.25
C ALA A 129 6.13 4.56 -24.21
N LEU A 130 5.76 3.30 -24.46
CA LEU A 130 6.16 2.15 -23.64
C LEU A 130 7.49 1.55 -24.14
N GLY A 131 8.17 0.79 -23.26
CA GLY A 131 9.48 0.19 -23.58
C GLY A 131 10.58 1.25 -23.79
N GLN A 132 10.39 2.45 -23.24
CA GLN A 132 11.28 3.59 -23.47
C GLN A 132 11.93 4.04 -22.15
N PRO A 133 13.13 3.53 -21.80
CA PRO A 133 13.82 3.98 -20.60
C PRO A 133 14.18 5.48 -20.71
N VAL A 134 13.93 6.21 -19.64
CA VAL A 134 14.40 7.59 -19.49
C VAL A 134 15.90 7.56 -19.21
N ARG A 135 16.68 8.22 -20.06
CA ARG A 135 18.14 8.28 -19.96
C ARG A 135 18.63 9.54 -19.26
N ASP A 136 17.95 10.65 -19.51
CA ASP A 136 18.28 11.93 -18.89
C ASP A 136 17.04 12.83 -18.77
N VAL A 137 17.07 13.71 -17.76
CA VAL A 137 16.08 14.76 -17.52
C VAL A 137 16.83 16.03 -17.16
N ALA A 138 16.64 17.10 -17.92
CA ALA A 138 17.22 18.40 -17.64
C ALA A 138 16.12 19.47 -17.59
N HIS A 139 16.35 20.55 -16.83
CA HIS A 139 15.48 21.73 -16.81
C HIS A 139 16.31 22.97 -17.19
N ALA A 140 15.91 23.63 -18.22
CA ALA A 140 16.55 24.90 -18.69
C ALA A 140 15.49 25.74 -19.41
N ASP A 141 15.60 27.05 -19.29
CA ASP A 141 14.74 28.02 -19.96
C ASP A 141 13.25 27.79 -19.71
N GLY A 142 12.89 27.38 -18.48
CA GLY A 142 11.52 27.08 -18.04
C GLY A 142 10.90 25.83 -18.68
N ARG A 143 11.73 24.92 -19.22
CA ARG A 143 11.26 23.70 -19.86
C ARG A 143 12.07 22.48 -19.42
N PHE A 144 11.39 21.38 -19.17
CA PHE A 144 12.00 20.09 -18.96
C PHE A 144 12.30 19.43 -20.31
N ARG A 145 13.51 18.90 -20.45
CA ARG A 145 13.93 18.06 -21.57
C ARG A 145 14.13 16.65 -21.09
N VAL A 146 13.44 15.70 -21.71
CA VAL A 146 13.50 14.28 -21.35
C VAL A 146 14.05 13.50 -22.54
N THR A 147 15.19 12.84 -22.33
CA THR A 147 15.74 11.90 -23.31
C THR A 147 15.27 10.49 -22.95
N HIS A 148 14.53 9.87 -23.87
CA HIS A 148 13.98 8.52 -23.72
C HIS A 148 14.19 7.71 -25.00
N GLY A 149 14.62 6.45 -24.86
CA GLY A 149 15.09 5.70 -26.03
C GLY A 149 16.12 6.54 -26.82
N ASP A 150 15.87 6.78 -28.10
CA ASP A 150 16.73 7.59 -29.00
C ASP A 150 16.08 8.95 -29.34
N ARG A 151 15.12 9.41 -28.55
CA ARG A 151 14.35 10.64 -28.77
C ARG A 151 14.50 11.60 -27.61
N THR A 152 14.27 12.89 -27.90
CA THR A 152 14.17 13.93 -26.89
C THR A 152 12.83 14.63 -27.01
N ALA A 153 12.14 14.79 -25.90
CA ALA A 153 10.91 15.55 -25.77
C ALA A 153 11.10 16.74 -24.84
N SER A 154 10.30 17.79 -25.03
CA SER A 154 10.35 19.00 -24.20
C SER A 154 8.94 19.42 -23.77
N ALA A 155 8.80 19.87 -22.52
CA ALA A 155 7.56 20.40 -21.99
C ALA A 155 7.81 21.38 -20.83
N PRO A 156 6.91 22.34 -20.58
CA PRO A 156 6.96 23.18 -19.38
C PRO A 156 6.59 22.39 -18.11
N SER A 157 5.87 21.28 -18.23
CA SER A 157 5.48 20.46 -17.09
C SER A 157 6.08 19.06 -17.15
N LEU A 158 6.63 18.60 -16.02
CA LEU A 158 7.15 17.24 -15.82
C LEU A 158 6.47 16.59 -14.61
N VAL A 159 5.95 15.37 -14.78
CA VAL A 159 5.29 14.63 -13.69
C VAL A 159 6.08 13.37 -13.35
N ILE A 160 6.53 13.24 -12.10
CA ILE A 160 7.16 12.05 -11.55
C ILE A 160 6.05 11.11 -11.06
N ALA A 161 5.79 10.03 -11.79
CA ALA A 161 4.75 9.03 -11.51
C ALA A 161 5.30 7.60 -11.51
N THR A 162 6.62 7.42 -11.36
CA THR A 162 7.31 6.13 -11.48
C THR A 162 7.16 5.24 -10.25
N GLY A 163 6.47 5.72 -9.21
CA GLY A 163 6.23 4.96 -7.97
C GLY A 163 7.48 4.80 -7.10
N GLY A 164 7.42 3.87 -6.16
CA GLY A 164 8.51 3.49 -5.26
C GLY A 164 9.12 2.12 -5.61
N PRO A 165 10.17 1.67 -4.86
CA PRO A 165 10.92 0.45 -5.15
C PRO A 165 10.22 -0.85 -4.73
N SER A 166 8.96 -0.83 -4.27
CA SER A 166 8.25 -2.04 -3.89
C SER A 166 8.04 -2.96 -5.10
N ILE A 167 8.25 -4.27 -4.89
CA ILE A 167 8.20 -5.33 -5.91
C ILE A 167 9.19 -5.07 -7.07
N PRO A 168 10.53 -5.05 -6.83
CA PRO A 168 11.54 -4.75 -7.85
C PRO A 168 11.45 -5.63 -9.11
N LYS A 169 10.98 -6.86 -8.98
CA LYS A 169 10.76 -7.79 -10.10
C LYS A 169 9.79 -7.26 -11.16
N MET A 170 8.97 -6.26 -10.82
CA MET A 170 8.05 -5.60 -11.74
C MET A 170 8.70 -4.41 -12.49
N GLY A 171 9.98 -4.13 -12.24
CA GLY A 171 10.71 -2.99 -12.79
C GLY A 171 10.66 -1.75 -11.88
N ALA A 172 10.16 -1.88 -10.64
CA ALA A 172 10.17 -0.79 -9.68
C ALA A 172 11.61 -0.44 -9.25
N THR A 173 11.93 0.85 -9.22
CA THR A 173 13.26 1.38 -8.89
C THR A 173 13.15 2.59 -7.97
N GLY A 174 14.28 3.12 -7.51
CA GLY A 174 14.37 4.38 -6.78
C GLY A 174 14.41 5.64 -7.67
N PHE A 175 14.14 5.52 -8.97
CA PHE A 175 14.31 6.60 -9.94
C PHE A 175 13.54 7.89 -9.58
N ALA A 176 12.31 7.75 -9.05
CA ALA A 176 11.54 8.91 -8.57
C ALA A 176 12.32 9.73 -7.53
N TYR A 177 13.01 9.06 -6.63
CA TYR A 177 13.73 9.70 -5.52
C TYR A 177 15.07 10.30 -5.97
N GLU A 178 15.74 9.65 -6.91
CA GLU A 178 16.96 10.19 -7.54
C GLU A 178 16.63 11.48 -8.30
N LEU A 179 15.57 11.44 -9.10
CA LEU A 179 15.12 12.59 -9.87
C LEU A 179 14.66 13.74 -8.95
N ALA A 180 13.89 13.44 -7.91
CA ALA A 180 13.45 14.44 -6.94
C ALA A 180 14.64 15.14 -6.25
N ARG A 181 15.67 14.37 -5.81
CA ARG A 181 16.88 14.95 -5.23
C ARG A 181 17.66 15.83 -6.21
N ARG A 182 17.74 15.45 -7.50
CA ARG A 182 18.36 16.28 -8.55
C ARG A 182 17.68 17.64 -8.67
N PHE A 183 16.39 17.73 -8.46
CA PHE A 183 15.61 18.97 -8.42
C PHE A 183 15.50 19.60 -7.02
N GLY A 184 16.36 19.19 -6.07
CA GLY A 184 16.44 19.78 -4.74
C GLY A 184 15.28 19.46 -3.81
N LEU A 185 14.43 18.48 -4.14
CA LEU A 185 13.34 18.05 -3.27
C LEU A 185 13.85 17.08 -2.20
N LYS A 186 13.36 17.25 -0.98
CA LYS A 186 13.64 16.31 0.12
C LYS A 186 12.89 15.00 -0.09
N VAL A 187 13.54 13.92 0.32
CA VAL A 187 12.97 12.57 0.30
C VAL A 187 13.01 12.01 1.72
N VAL A 188 11.85 11.66 2.25
CA VAL A 188 11.71 10.87 3.48
C VAL A 188 12.22 9.46 3.17
N GLU A 189 13.04 8.89 4.06
CA GLU A 189 13.70 7.60 3.83
C GLU A 189 12.69 6.52 3.42
N PRO A 190 12.81 5.95 2.22
CA PRO A 190 11.91 4.92 1.73
C PRO A 190 12.12 3.61 2.49
N ARG A 191 11.03 2.98 2.90
CA ARG A 191 11.04 1.69 3.58
C ARG A 191 9.92 0.79 3.10
N PRO A 192 10.08 -0.55 3.17
CA PRO A 192 9.03 -1.47 2.83
C PRO A 192 7.84 -1.29 3.78
N ALA A 193 6.63 -1.30 3.24
CA ALA A 193 5.37 -1.20 3.97
C ALA A 193 4.35 -2.21 3.40
N LEU A 194 3.33 -2.54 4.19
CA LEU A 194 2.45 -3.68 3.89
C LEU A 194 3.29 -4.91 3.54
N VAL A 195 4.16 -5.30 4.46
CA VAL A 195 5.23 -6.29 4.24
C VAL A 195 5.23 -7.34 5.36
N PRO A 196 5.48 -8.62 5.07
CA PRO A 196 5.63 -9.64 6.10
C PRO A 196 6.80 -9.33 7.05
N LEU A 197 6.62 -9.65 8.33
CA LEU A 197 7.61 -9.52 9.37
C LEU A 197 8.36 -10.84 9.57
N THR A 198 9.68 -10.76 9.75
CA THR A 198 10.51 -11.93 10.04
C THR A 198 10.68 -12.14 11.53
N LEU A 199 10.68 -13.41 11.95
CA LEU A 199 10.92 -13.81 13.34
C LEU A 199 12.33 -14.41 13.48
N GLY A 200 12.99 -14.11 14.60
CA GLY A 200 14.31 -14.61 14.95
C GLY A 200 14.35 -15.22 16.35
N GLY A 201 15.53 -15.73 16.76
CA GLY A 201 15.75 -16.25 18.13
C GLY A 201 14.75 -17.36 18.50
N GLU A 202 14.22 -17.29 19.70
CA GLU A 202 13.25 -18.28 20.22
C GLU A 202 11.91 -18.25 19.50
N GLU A 203 11.55 -17.17 18.81
CA GLU A 203 10.29 -17.05 18.09
C GLU A 203 10.28 -17.85 16.77
N THR A 204 11.43 -18.37 16.34
CA THR A 204 11.54 -19.25 15.16
C THR A 204 10.68 -20.49 15.26
N LEU A 205 10.32 -20.93 16.47
CA LEU A 205 9.41 -22.05 16.70
C LEU A 205 8.01 -21.81 16.13
N PHE A 206 7.57 -20.53 16.02
CA PHE A 206 6.31 -20.21 15.36
C PHE A 206 6.32 -20.46 13.85
N ARG A 207 7.50 -20.65 13.24
CA ARG A 207 7.62 -21.00 11.82
C ARG A 207 7.07 -22.40 11.51
N GLU A 208 7.03 -23.28 12.50
CA GLU A 208 6.39 -24.61 12.39
C GLU A 208 4.89 -24.52 12.11
N LEU A 209 4.27 -23.36 12.44
CA LEU A 209 2.88 -23.04 12.13
C LEU A 209 2.68 -22.53 10.70
N SER A 210 3.67 -22.65 9.82
CA SER A 210 3.53 -22.17 8.43
C SER A 210 2.24 -22.65 7.77
N GLY A 211 1.48 -21.70 7.19
CA GLY A 211 0.17 -21.93 6.60
C GLY A 211 -1.02 -21.80 7.58
N VAL A 212 -0.77 -21.67 8.90
CA VAL A 212 -1.84 -21.45 9.88
C VAL A 212 -2.23 -19.96 9.86
N ALA A 213 -3.52 -19.67 9.76
CA ALA A 213 -4.09 -18.34 9.88
C ALA A 213 -5.11 -18.29 11.03
N ALA A 214 -5.17 -17.15 11.71
CA ALA A 214 -6.16 -16.88 12.76
C ALA A 214 -6.60 -15.42 12.71
N GLU A 215 -7.87 -15.14 13.06
CA GLU A 215 -8.32 -13.78 13.32
C GLU A 215 -7.70 -13.29 14.63
N VAL A 216 -7.10 -12.11 14.58
CA VAL A 216 -6.37 -11.52 15.70
C VAL A 216 -6.61 -10.01 15.76
N ILE A 217 -6.19 -9.37 16.86
CA ILE A 217 -5.89 -7.95 16.85
C ILE A 217 -4.37 -7.80 16.97
N ALA A 218 -3.73 -7.28 15.90
CA ALA A 218 -2.31 -6.96 15.91
C ALA A 218 -2.10 -5.47 16.22
N ARG A 219 -1.11 -5.16 17.10
CA ARG A 219 -0.83 -3.79 17.57
C ARG A 219 0.66 -3.48 17.51
N THR A 220 1.00 -2.26 17.18
CA THR A 220 2.33 -1.66 17.39
C THR A 220 2.19 -0.15 17.60
N GLY A 221 2.81 0.40 18.66
CA GLY A 221 2.58 1.79 19.05
C GLY A 221 1.09 2.08 19.25
N LYS A 222 0.56 3.05 18.49
CA LYS A 222 -0.88 3.41 18.51
C LYS A 222 -1.73 2.69 17.44
N ALA A 223 -1.08 1.97 16.54
CA ALA A 223 -1.76 1.27 15.46
C ALA A 223 -2.36 -0.06 15.96
N SER A 224 -3.58 -0.36 15.54
CA SER A 224 -4.31 -1.57 15.91
C SER A 224 -5.19 -2.01 14.75
N PHE A 225 -5.08 -3.30 14.37
CA PHE A 225 -5.84 -3.87 13.25
C PHE A 225 -6.39 -5.24 13.63
N ARG A 226 -7.71 -5.39 13.47
CA ARG A 226 -8.42 -6.67 13.66
C ARG A 226 -8.66 -7.31 12.31
N GLU A 227 -7.83 -8.27 11.96
CA GLU A 227 -7.88 -9.02 10.71
C GLU A 227 -7.15 -10.38 10.90
N ALA A 228 -7.04 -11.17 9.84
CA ALA A 228 -6.28 -12.41 9.90
C ALA A 228 -4.76 -12.16 9.98
N ALA A 229 -4.08 -12.86 10.89
CA ALA A 229 -2.64 -13.08 10.85
C ALA A 229 -2.33 -14.45 10.26
N LEU A 230 -1.26 -14.55 9.48
CA LEU A 230 -0.78 -15.78 8.86
C LEU A 230 0.64 -16.07 9.33
N PHE A 231 0.87 -17.26 9.85
CA PHE A 231 2.21 -17.76 10.12
C PHE A 231 2.86 -18.28 8.84
N THR A 232 4.12 -17.89 8.60
CA THR A 232 4.91 -18.32 7.45
C THR A 232 6.21 -18.98 7.89
N HIS A 233 6.91 -19.63 6.97
CA HIS A 233 8.23 -20.22 7.23
C HIS A 233 9.32 -19.19 7.61
N LYS A 234 9.07 -17.87 7.44
CA LYS A 234 9.98 -16.79 7.85
C LYS A 234 9.49 -16.00 9.06
N GLY A 235 8.20 -16.06 9.36
CA GLY A 235 7.61 -15.30 10.46
C GLY A 235 6.13 -15.06 10.27
N LEU A 236 5.72 -13.78 10.27
CA LEU A 236 4.31 -13.37 10.32
C LEU A 236 3.93 -12.61 9.04
N SER A 237 2.73 -12.87 8.54
CA SER A 237 2.10 -12.22 7.40
C SER A 237 0.57 -12.14 7.63
N GLY A 238 -0.19 -11.97 6.56
CA GLY A 238 -1.64 -11.79 6.62
C GLY A 238 -2.03 -10.33 6.84
N PRO A 239 -3.29 -9.96 6.57
CA PRO A 239 -3.74 -8.58 6.57
C PRO A 239 -3.39 -7.79 7.83
N ALA A 240 -3.65 -8.35 9.03
CA ALA A 240 -3.33 -7.68 10.30
C ALA A 240 -1.85 -7.33 10.43
N ILE A 241 -0.99 -8.25 10.00
CA ILE A 241 0.47 -8.08 10.07
C ILE A 241 0.97 -7.10 9.01
N LEU A 242 0.47 -7.20 7.77
CA LEU A 242 0.81 -6.26 6.71
C LEU A 242 0.44 -4.82 7.12
N GLN A 243 -0.73 -4.62 7.71
CA GLN A 243 -1.18 -3.33 8.22
C GLN A 243 -0.21 -2.78 9.29
N VAL A 244 0.06 -3.53 10.36
CA VAL A 244 0.95 -3.05 11.44
C VAL A 244 2.38 -2.85 10.99
N SER A 245 2.86 -3.59 9.97
CA SER A 245 4.23 -3.46 9.45
C SER A 245 4.52 -2.06 8.91
N SER A 246 3.51 -1.36 8.40
CA SER A 246 3.64 0.02 7.94
C SER A 246 3.96 1.00 9.08
N TYR A 247 3.56 0.67 10.30
CA TYR A 247 3.79 1.46 11.51
C TYR A 247 5.01 0.97 12.31
N TRP A 248 5.33 -0.32 12.20
CA TRP A 248 6.42 -0.94 12.95
C TRP A 248 7.79 -0.32 12.63
N ARG A 249 8.67 -0.28 13.62
CA ARG A 249 10.08 0.15 13.51
C ARG A 249 10.99 -0.92 14.12
N PRO A 250 12.20 -1.10 13.61
CA PRO A 250 13.18 -2.02 14.20
C PRO A 250 13.33 -1.82 15.70
N GLY A 251 13.32 -2.93 16.44
CA GLY A 251 13.40 -2.92 17.90
C GLY A 251 12.08 -2.71 18.65
N GLN A 252 10.98 -2.44 17.94
CA GLN A 252 9.65 -2.36 18.58
C GLN A 252 8.95 -3.71 18.57
N PRO A 253 8.19 -4.07 19.61
CA PRO A 253 7.36 -5.26 19.60
C PRO A 253 6.12 -5.07 18.72
N VAL A 254 5.61 -6.20 18.21
CA VAL A 254 4.25 -6.34 17.71
C VAL A 254 3.47 -7.20 18.67
N THR A 255 2.41 -6.68 19.23
CA THR A 255 1.55 -7.39 20.18
C THR A 255 0.34 -7.97 19.45
N ILE A 256 0.07 -9.24 19.68
CA ILE A 256 -1.06 -9.96 19.07
C ILE A 256 -2.02 -10.42 20.17
N ASP A 257 -3.27 -10.04 20.02
CA ASP A 257 -4.39 -10.63 20.74
C ASP A 257 -4.95 -11.79 19.90
N PHE A 258 -4.74 -13.00 20.37
CA PHE A 258 -5.18 -14.23 19.69
C PHE A 258 -6.66 -14.57 19.93
N LEU A 259 -7.29 -13.93 20.88
CA LEU A 259 -8.66 -14.24 21.29
C LEU A 259 -9.53 -12.97 21.37
N PRO A 260 -9.58 -12.16 20.29
CA PRO A 260 -10.17 -10.81 20.32
C PRO A 260 -11.69 -10.79 20.58
N SER A 261 -12.35 -11.94 20.58
CA SER A 261 -13.78 -12.09 20.85
C SER A 261 -14.08 -12.71 22.22
N ARG A 262 -13.06 -12.95 23.06
CA ARG A 262 -13.23 -13.48 24.41
C ARG A 262 -13.18 -12.35 25.43
N ASP A 263 -14.16 -12.34 26.33
CA ASP A 263 -14.17 -11.42 27.47
C ASP A 263 -13.20 -11.89 28.57
N SER A 264 -12.81 -10.99 29.47
CA SER A 264 -11.96 -11.33 30.61
C SER A 264 -12.64 -12.37 31.51
N GLY A 265 -11.85 -13.31 32.06
CA GLY A 265 -12.34 -14.38 32.95
C GLY A 265 -12.88 -15.62 32.24
N TRP A 266 -12.76 -15.71 30.91
CA TRP A 266 -13.31 -16.80 30.11
C TRP A 266 -12.73 -18.18 30.50
N ALA A 267 -11.45 -18.28 30.84
CA ALA A 267 -10.83 -19.57 31.17
C ALA A 267 -11.24 -20.09 32.55
N VAL A 268 -11.38 -19.17 33.52
CA VAL A 268 -11.89 -19.53 34.87
C VAL A 268 -13.36 -19.90 34.80
N ALA A 269 -14.16 -19.19 33.98
CA ALA A 269 -15.55 -19.55 33.74
C ALA A 269 -15.66 -20.97 33.13
N ALA A 270 -14.88 -21.23 32.08
CA ALA A 270 -14.83 -22.55 31.44
C ALA A 270 -14.39 -23.67 32.40
N LYS A 271 -13.46 -23.39 33.30
CA LYS A 271 -13.06 -24.38 34.35
C LYS A 271 -14.23 -24.78 35.24
N ARG A 272 -15.08 -23.83 35.61
CA ARG A 272 -16.28 -24.10 36.44
C ARG A 272 -17.32 -24.93 35.70
N GLU A 273 -17.52 -24.63 34.42
CA GLU A 273 -18.54 -25.29 33.59
C GLU A 273 -18.06 -26.63 33.05
N ARG A 274 -16.79 -26.73 32.65
CA ARG A 274 -16.23 -27.88 31.92
C ARG A 274 -14.85 -28.30 32.50
N PRO A 275 -14.76 -28.72 33.75
CA PRO A 275 -13.49 -28.90 34.47
C PRO A 275 -12.55 -29.95 33.83
N ARG A 276 -13.10 -30.94 33.10
CA ARG A 276 -12.31 -31.98 32.41
C ARG A 276 -11.79 -31.56 31.03
N THR A 277 -12.17 -30.38 30.53
CA THR A 277 -11.65 -29.88 29.27
C THR A 277 -10.17 -29.55 29.39
N HIS A 278 -9.36 -29.95 28.43
CA HIS A 278 -7.94 -29.56 28.37
C HIS A 278 -7.79 -28.10 27.96
N PHE A 279 -6.79 -27.39 28.51
CA PHE A 279 -6.60 -25.97 28.24
C PHE A 279 -6.34 -25.66 26.76
N HIS A 280 -5.52 -26.47 26.04
CA HIS A 280 -5.32 -26.31 24.60
C HIS A 280 -6.59 -26.51 23.77
N THR A 281 -7.46 -27.45 24.20
CA THR A 281 -8.76 -27.68 23.55
C THR A 281 -9.65 -26.44 23.68
N LEU A 282 -9.66 -25.82 24.88
CA LEU A 282 -10.41 -24.60 25.15
C LEU A 282 -9.94 -23.43 24.26
N ILE A 283 -8.62 -23.25 24.09
CA ILE A 283 -8.07 -22.26 23.14
C ILE A 283 -8.45 -22.61 21.70
N GLY A 284 -8.42 -23.90 21.35
CA GLY A 284 -8.74 -24.44 20.03
C GLY A 284 -10.18 -24.21 19.57
N GLU A 285 -11.09 -23.79 20.45
CA GLU A 285 -12.44 -23.33 20.07
C GLU A 285 -12.40 -21.97 19.31
N ALA A 286 -11.36 -21.17 19.51
CA ALA A 286 -11.24 -19.84 18.94
C ALA A 286 -10.11 -19.70 17.90
N VAL A 287 -9.08 -20.56 17.96
CA VAL A 287 -7.97 -20.56 17.00
C VAL A 287 -7.71 -21.98 16.47
N PRO A 288 -7.04 -22.13 15.32
CA PRO A 288 -6.69 -23.46 14.81
C PRO A 288 -5.94 -24.31 15.82
N GLY A 289 -6.27 -25.61 15.91
CA GLY A 289 -5.74 -26.53 16.92
C GLY A 289 -4.22 -26.55 17.03
N ARG A 290 -3.49 -26.56 15.89
CA ARG A 290 -2.02 -26.46 15.89
C ARG A 290 -1.51 -25.20 16.59
N LEU A 291 -2.17 -24.06 16.41
CA LEU A 291 -1.83 -22.81 17.10
C LEU A 291 -2.15 -22.91 18.58
N ALA A 292 -3.32 -23.45 18.94
CA ALA A 292 -3.73 -23.65 20.34
C ALA A 292 -2.73 -24.50 21.13
N GLU A 293 -2.24 -25.59 20.54
CA GLU A 293 -1.23 -26.47 21.16
C GLU A 293 0.10 -25.72 21.40
N VAL A 294 0.57 -24.98 20.41
CA VAL A 294 1.82 -24.19 20.53
C VAL A 294 1.67 -23.12 21.59
N LEU A 295 0.53 -22.40 21.62
CA LEU A 295 0.26 -21.36 22.61
C LEU A 295 0.21 -21.94 24.03
N ALA A 296 -0.55 -23.03 24.24
CA ALA A 296 -0.66 -23.70 25.54
C ALA A 296 0.71 -24.20 26.04
N LYS A 297 1.49 -24.83 25.17
CA LYS A 297 2.84 -25.32 25.46
C LYS A 297 3.79 -24.18 25.84
N ARG A 298 3.73 -23.07 25.14
CA ARG A 298 4.56 -21.88 25.40
C ARG A 298 4.16 -21.13 26.67
N ILE A 299 2.88 -21.20 27.05
CA ILE A 299 2.39 -20.68 28.33
C ILE A 299 2.83 -21.59 29.49
N GLY A 300 3.08 -22.87 29.20
CA GLY A 300 3.40 -23.87 30.21
C GLY A 300 2.16 -24.41 30.93
N LEU A 301 0.97 -24.28 30.30
CA LEU A 301 -0.29 -24.83 30.83
C LEU A 301 -0.76 -25.99 29.95
N TRP A 302 -0.73 -27.17 30.57
CA TRP A 302 -1.14 -28.40 29.91
C TRP A 302 -1.99 -29.27 30.85
N GLY A 303 -3.02 -29.95 30.32
CA GLY A 303 -3.90 -30.80 31.07
C GLY A 303 -5.30 -30.23 31.26
N GLU A 304 -6.07 -30.90 32.11
CA GLU A 304 -7.45 -30.55 32.42
C GLU A 304 -7.54 -29.26 33.24
N LEU A 305 -8.54 -28.43 32.93
CA LEU A 305 -8.77 -27.15 33.62
C LEU A 305 -8.94 -27.32 35.15
N ALA A 306 -9.56 -28.42 35.60
CA ALA A 306 -9.73 -28.71 37.03
C ALA A 306 -8.41 -28.67 37.80
N ASN A 307 -7.31 -29.10 37.18
CA ASN A 307 -5.99 -29.22 37.78
C ASN A 307 -5.15 -27.96 37.69
N LEU A 308 -5.64 -26.90 37.00
CA LEU A 308 -4.93 -25.66 36.79
C LEU A 308 -5.41 -24.59 37.80
N PRO A 309 -4.50 -23.91 38.52
CA PRO A 309 -4.88 -22.83 39.41
C PRO A 309 -5.52 -21.66 38.68
N ASP A 310 -6.58 -21.05 39.24
CA ASP A 310 -7.28 -19.92 38.64
C ASP A 310 -6.34 -18.77 38.27
N ARG A 311 -5.42 -18.43 39.17
CA ARG A 311 -4.37 -17.42 38.92
C ARG A 311 -3.57 -17.71 37.63
N LYS A 312 -3.27 -18.99 37.37
CA LYS A 312 -2.52 -19.40 36.17
C LYS A 312 -3.37 -19.28 34.91
N LEU A 313 -4.66 -19.53 35.00
CA LEU A 313 -5.60 -19.32 33.89
C LEU A 313 -5.74 -17.82 33.56
N GLU A 314 -5.87 -16.97 34.57
CA GLU A 314 -5.92 -15.51 34.40
C GLU A 314 -4.61 -14.95 33.81
N GLU A 315 -3.46 -15.48 34.22
CA GLU A 315 -2.15 -15.12 33.66
C GLU A 315 -2.06 -15.50 32.18
N ALA A 316 -2.58 -16.70 31.83
CA ALA A 316 -2.64 -17.17 30.43
C ALA A 316 -3.57 -16.31 29.57
N GLU A 317 -4.74 -15.93 30.10
CA GLU A 317 -5.65 -15.01 29.39
C GLU A 317 -4.96 -13.70 29.05
N ARG A 318 -4.31 -13.04 30.02
CA ARG A 318 -3.57 -11.81 29.79
C ARG A 318 -2.45 -11.99 28.75
N ARG A 319 -1.77 -13.13 28.75
CA ARG A 319 -0.70 -13.42 27.80
C ARG A 319 -1.26 -13.65 26.38
N LEU A 320 -2.38 -14.35 26.26
CA LEU A 320 -3.05 -14.61 24.98
C LEU A 320 -3.65 -13.34 24.37
N SER A 321 -4.14 -12.41 25.18
CA SER A 321 -4.68 -11.12 24.71
C SER A 321 -3.61 -10.08 24.40
N ALA A 322 -2.34 -10.32 24.79
CA ALA A 322 -1.24 -9.39 24.60
C ALA A 322 0.10 -10.12 24.34
N TRP A 323 0.11 -11.04 23.38
CA TRP A 323 1.31 -11.81 23.04
C TRP A 323 2.29 -10.94 22.26
N ALA A 324 3.43 -10.67 22.86
CA ALA A 324 4.49 -9.85 22.24
C ALA A 324 5.39 -10.71 21.35
N PHE A 325 5.54 -10.30 20.10
CA PHE A 325 6.57 -10.74 19.17
C PHE A 325 7.59 -9.62 18.98
N ASN A 326 8.87 -9.99 18.84
CA ASN A 326 9.97 -9.08 18.55
C ASN A 326 10.52 -9.37 17.15
N PRO A 327 9.90 -8.82 16.09
CA PRO A 327 10.33 -9.10 14.73
C PRO A 327 11.81 -8.74 14.52
N SER A 328 12.56 -9.64 13.91
CA SER A 328 13.97 -9.41 13.56
C SER A 328 14.13 -8.50 12.34
N GLY A 329 13.06 -8.25 11.59
CA GLY A 329 13.04 -7.42 10.38
C GLY A 329 11.78 -7.63 9.56
N THR A 330 11.88 -7.29 8.28
CA THR A 330 10.83 -7.51 7.27
C THR A 330 11.37 -8.34 6.12
N GLU A 331 10.49 -8.88 5.25
CA GLU A 331 10.92 -9.53 4.01
C GLU A 331 11.37 -8.53 2.91
N GLY A 332 11.49 -7.25 3.25
CA GLY A 332 12.04 -6.20 2.39
C GLY A 332 11.14 -5.81 1.21
N PHE A 333 11.67 -4.94 0.35
CA PHE A 333 10.94 -4.44 -0.83
C PHE A 333 10.48 -5.54 -1.78
N ALA A 334 11.16 -6.68 -1.80
CA ALA A 334 10.80 -7.82 -2.65
C ALA A 334 9.40 -8.38 -2.35
N LYS A 335 8.91 -8.19 -1.12
CA LYS A 335 7.62 -8.67 -0.63
C LYS A 335 6.69 -7.55 -0.16
N ALA A 336 7.18 -6.32 -0.10
CA ALA A 336 6.36 -5.17 0.27
C ALA A 336 5.34 -4.87 -0.83
N GLU A 337 4.08 -4.69 -0.48
CA GLU A 337 3.06 -4.27 -1.45
C GLU A 337 3.27 -2.82 -1.88
N VAL A 338 3.75 -1.97 -0.96
CA VAL A 338 3.98 -0.55 -1.18
C VAL A 338 5.24 -0.06 -0.46
N THR A 339 5.66 1.16 -0.80
CA THR A 339 6.75 1.89 -0.14
C THR A 339 6.17 2.94 0.78
N ALA A 340 6.62 3.00 2.02
CA ALA A 340 6.40 4.14 2.92
C ALA A 340 7.59 5.09 2.85
N GLY A 341 7.36 6.39 3.09
CA GLY A 341 8.32 7.45 2.78
C GLY A 341 8.23 7.86 1.30
N GLY A 342 9.25 8.51 0.79
CA GLY A 342 9.29 9.03 -0.56
C GLY A 342 9.44 10.54 -0.62
N ILE A 343 9.10 11.17 -1.75
CA ILE A 343 9.18 12.62 -1.93
C ILE A 343 8.36 13.31 -0.85
N ALA A 344 9.02 14.17 -0.07
CA ALA A 344 8.42 14.76 1.12
C ALA A 344 7.19 15.60 0.77
N ALA A 345 6.06 15.31 1.40
CA ALA A 345 4.81 16.03 1.21
C ALA A 345 4.94 17.55 1.43
N ALA A 346 5.86 17.98 2.29
CA ALA A 346 6.14 19.40 2.54
C ALA A 346 6.75 20.14 1.31
N GLU A 347 7.38 19.42 0.41
CA GLU A 347 7.95 19.99 -0.82
C GLU A 347 6.88 20.25 -1.90
N LEU A 348 5.68 19.71 -1.74
CA LEU A 348 4.62 19.74 -2.75
C LEU A 348 3.41 20.58 -2.30
N SER A 349 2.70 21.10 -3.27
CA SER A 349 1.35 21.66 -3.07
C SER A 349 0.34 20.50 -2.88
N SER A 350 -0.41 20.49 -1.79
CA SER A 350 -1.46 19.50 -1.55
C SER A 350 -2.67 19.62 -2.50
N GLN A 351 -2.76 20.72 -3.22
CA GLN A 351 -3.83 20.97 -4.19
C GLN A 351 -3.45 20.52 -5.59
N THR A 352 -2.22 20.85 -6.04
CA THR A 352 -1.78 20.64 -7.42
C THR A 352 -0.79 19.48 -7.57
N MET A 353 -0.22 18.98 -6.48
CA MET A 353 0.92 18.04 -6.49
C MET A 353 2.20 18.63 -7.09
N GLU A 354 2.25 19.94 -7.37
CA GLU A 354 3.38 20.66 -7.90
C GLU A 354 4.45 20.92 -6.83
N ALA A 355 5.70 20.82 -7.21
CA ALA A 355 6.82 21.15 -6.34
C ALA A 355 6.87 22.66 -6.06
N ARG A 356 6.99 23.02 -4.76
CA ARG A 356 6.99 24.43 -4.34
C ARG A 356 8.23 25.21 -4.80
N LYS A 357 9.35 24.52 -5.01
CA LYS A 357 10.64 25.12 -5.36
C LYS A 357 10.99 25.01 -6.84
N GLU A 358 10.30 24.14 -7.56
CA GLU A 358 10.59 23.85 -8.97
C GLU A 358 9.27 23.94 -9.75
N PRO A 359 8.93 25.14 -10.27
CA PRO A 359 7.70 25.33 -11.04
C PRO A 359 7.60 24.40 -12.23
N GLY A 360 6.41 23.82 -12.45
CA GLY A 360 6.17 22.85 -13.51
C GLY A 360 6.60 21.42 -13.18
N LEU A 361 7.28 21.18 -12.06
CA LEU A 361 7.59 19.81 -11.59
C LEU A 361 6.47 19.30 -10.67
N TYR A 362 5.94 18.13 -10.99
CA TYR A 362 4.89 17.46 -10.20
C TYR A 362 5.38 16.10 -9.71
N ALA A 363 4.86 15.65 -8.56
CA ALA A 363 5.08 14.29 -8.08
C ALA A 363 3.78 13.67 -7.55
N ILE A 364 3.46 12.44 -7.98
CA ILE A 364 2.19 11.78 -7.71
C ILE A 364 2.33 10.29 -7.38
N GLY A 365 1.29 9.73 -6.77
CA GLY A 365 1.19 8.32 -6.46
C GLY A 365 2.17 7.86 -5.38
N GLU A 366 2.60 6.60 -5.45
CA GLU A 366 3.44 5.95 -4.43
C GLU A 366 4.85 6.57 -4.27
N GLY A 367 5.31 7.34 -5.24
CA GLY A 367 6.58 8.07 -5.13
C GLY A 367 6.57 9.20 -4.09
N VAL A 368 5.38 9.66 -3.67
CA VAL A 368 5.18 10.70 -2.65
C VAL A 368 5.03 10.04 -1.28
N ASP A 369 5.50 10.72 -0.21
CA ASP A 369 5.36 10.28 1.19
C ASP A 369 3.90 10.29 1.64
N VAL A 370 3.09 9.42 1.04
CA VAL A 370 1.70 9.11 1.39
C VAL A 370 1.47 7.62 1.17
N THR A 371 1.22 6.89 2.26
CA THR A 371 1.05 5.44 2.24
C THR A 371 -0.29 5.07 2.85
N GLY A 372 -1.17 4.51 2.05
CA GLY A 372 -2.50 4.05 2.49
C GLY A 372 -2.48 2.68 3.17
N TRP A 373 -3.53 2.38 3.89
CA TRP A 373 -3.79 1.07 4.45
C TRP A 373 -3.91 -0.01 3.36
N LEU A 374 -3.91 -1.27 3.78
CA LEU A 374 -4.20 -2.40 2.89
C LEU A 374 -5.66 -2.34 2.42
N GLY A 375 -5.87 -2.67 1.14
CA GLY A 375 -7.22 -2.85 0.63
C GLY A 375 -7.78 -1.69 -0.19
N GLY A 376 -7.05 -1.23 -1.22
CA GLY A 376 -7.51 -0.25 -2.21
C GLY A 376 -7.13 1.19 -1.93
N TYR A 377 -6.67 1.51 -0.71
CA TYR A 377 -6.31 2.88 -0.32
C TYR A 377 -5.16 3.47 -1.15
N ASN A 378 -4.13 2.68 -1.44
CA ASN A 378 -2.99 3.16 -2.24
C ASN A 378 -3.35 3.41 -3.69
N PHE A 379 -4.30 2.66 -4.25
CA PHE A 379 -4.86 2.97 -5.55
C PHE A 379 -5.71 4.24 -5.51
N GLN A 380 -6.56 4.41 -4.48
CA GLN A 380 -7.32 5.64 -4.36
C GLN A 380 -6.42 6.88 -4.26
N TRP A 381 -5.30 6.79 -3.54
CA TRP A 381 -4.29 7.85 -3.53
C TRP A 381 -3.70 8.09 -4.92
N ALA A 382 -3.38 7.02 -5.67
CA ALA A 382 -2.86 7.15 -7.03
C ALA A 382 -3.86 7.85 -7.96
N TRP A 383 -5.14 7.50 -7.88
CA TRP A 383 -6.20 8.15 -8.63
C TRP A 383 -6.35 9.63 -8.25
N ALA A 384 -6.46 9.93 -6.98
CA ALA A 384 -6.66 11.28 -6.48
C ALA A 384 -5.47 12.21 -6.75
N ALA A 385 -4.23 11.74 -6.53
CA ALA A 385 -3.03 12.52 -6.82
C ALA A 385 -2.85 12.73 -8.33
N GLY A 386 -3.11 11.68 -9.14
CA GLY A 386 -3.05 11.76 -10.60
C GLY A 386 -4.07 12.74 -11.16
N TRP A 387 -5.32 12.67 -10.69
CA TRP A 387 -6.37 13.62 -11.06
C TRP A 387 -6.00 15.05 -10.69
N ALA A 388 -5.50 15.26 -9.46
CA ALA A 388 -5.15 16.59 -8.97
C ALA A 388 -4.05 17.27 -9.82
N ALA A 389 -3.00 16.52 -10.17
CA ALA A 389 -1.95 17.01 -11.04
C ALA A 389 -2.45 17.25 -12.47
N GLY A 390 -3.25 16.32 -13.02
CA GLY A 390 -3.82 16.44 -14.36
C GLY A 390 -4.70 17.67 -14.53
N GLN A 391 -5.45 18.07 -13.49
CA GLN A 391 -6.24 19.29 -13.46
C GLN A 391 -5.38 20.57 -13.38
N ALA A 392 -4.22 20.50 -12.72
CA ALA A 392 -3.35 21.66 -12.50
C ALA A 392 -2.44 21.96 -13.69
N ILE A 393 -2.08 20.94 -14.48
CA ILE A 393 -1.18 21.11 -15.62
C ILE A 393 -1.73 22.11 -16.62
N GLY A 394 -0.97 23.21 -16.84
CA GLY A 394 -1.30 24.27 -17.80
C GLY A 394 -2.48 25.17 -17.40
N GLY A 395 -3.00 25.05 -16.17
CA GLY A 395 -3.83 26.08 -15.56
C GLY A 395 -2.93 27.20 -15.05
N ALA A 396 -3.34 28.45 -15.23
CA ALA A 396 -2.73 29.56 -14.48
C ALA A 396 -2.99 29.29 -12.98
N ALA A 397 -1.93 29.40 -12.18
CA ALA A 397 -2.01 29.33 -10.73
C ALA A 397 -2.89 30.42 -10.15
#